data_ba21ac284bbdf1018fa608ea48691b8a
#
_entry.id   ba21ac284bbdf1018fa608ea48691b8a
#
_cell.length_a   1.000
_cell.length_b   1.000
_cell.length_c   1.000
_cell.angle_alpha   90.00
_cell.angle_beta   90.00
_cell.angle_gamma   90.00
#
_symmetry.space_group_name_H-M   'P 1'
#
loop_
_entity.id
_entity.type
_entity.pdbx_description
1 polymer ?
#
loop_
_entity_poly.entity_id
_entity_poly.type
_entity_poly.pdbx_seq_one_letter_code
_entity_poly.pdbx_strand_id
1 'polypeptide(L)'
;MTEQEFFLELFPQEYELLDIKNFKDFDGKPFHFVKEVEELIEIRKEDEGPVCDCVGENTNKALVLYFQSILNQGIELPIFINSKNQIMDGHHRIQAYNLLNRTKIPIYRNKLWRNHGFCWKNGLEGKRRLRLKTW
;
A
#
# COMPACT_ATOMS: atom_id res chain seq x y z
N MET A 1 -8.56 -21.20 -1.41
CA MET A 1 -8.87 -19.74 -1.40
C MET A 1 -8.37 -19.13 -2.68
N THR A 2 -9.22 -18.37 -3.36
CA THR A 2 -8.82 -17.62 -4.56
C THR A 2 -8.04 -16.37 -4.17
N GLU A 3 -7.36 -15.78 -5.14
CA GLU A 3 -6.68 -14.50 -4.94
C GLU A 3 -7.66 -13.41 -4.48
N GLN A 4 -8.83 -13.34 -5.11
CA GLN A 4 -9.85 -12.37 -4.74
C GLN A 4 -10.32 -12.56 -3.30
N GLU A 5 -10.61 -13.79 -2.91
CA GLU A 5 -11.00 -14.09 -1.53
C GLU A 5 -9.92 -13.69 -0.54
N PHE A 6 -8.65 -13.96 -0.87
CA PHE A 6 -7.52 -13.57 -0.04
C PHE A 6 -7.48 -12.07 0.19
N PHE A 7 -7.59 -11.28 -0.89
CA PHE A 7 -7.54 -9.82 -0.76
C PHE A 7 -8.76 -9.24 -0.07
N LEU A 8 -9.94 -9.80 -0.27
CA LEU A 8 -11.15 -9.35 0.43
C LEU A 8 -11.09 -9.65 1.92
N GLU A 9 -10.49 -10.77 2.30
CA GLU A 9 -10.27 -11.10 3.70
C GLU A 9 -9.24 -10.18 4.33
N LEU A 10 -8.14 -9.92 3.60
CA LEU A 10 -7.03 -9.09 4.08
C LEU A 10 -7.42 -7.61 4.17
N PHE A 11 -8.23 -7.14 3.23
CA PHE A 11 -8.66 -5.75 3.14
C PHE A 11 -10.19 -5.68 3.19
N PRO A 12 -10.79 -5.66 4.40
CA PRO A 12 -12.23 -5.43 4.53
C PRO A 12 -12.63 -4.16 3.77
N GLN A 13 -13.74 -4.23 3.05
CA GLN A 13 -14.19 -3.13 2.18
C GLN A 13 -15.00 -2.08 2.96
N GLU A 14 -14.64 -1.85 4.21
CA GLU A 14 -15.18 -0.78 5.05
C GLU A 14 -14.05 0.21 5.31
N TYR A 15 -14.10 1.35 4.65
CA TYR A 15 -13.00 2.31 4.66
C TYR A 15 -13.53 3.74 4.51
N GLU A 16 -12.67 4.72 4.83
CA GLU A 16 -12.90 6.12 4.52
C GLU A 16 -12.26 6.45 3.18
N LEU A 17 -12.61 7.58 2.61
CA LEU A 17 -11.96 8.10 1.40
C LEU A 17 -11.18 9.37 1.74
N LEU A 18 -9.98 9.47 1.20
CA LEU A 18 -9.13 10.66 1.35
C LEU A 18 -8.64 11.08 -0.03
N ASP A 19 -8.65 12.40 -0.29
CA ASP A 19 -8.11 12.90 -1.54
C ASP A 19 -6.60 12.62 -1.60
N ILE A 20 -6.12 12.17 -2.76
CA ILE A 20 -4.73 11.74 -2.93
C ILE A 20 -3.73 12.85 -2.57
N LYS A 21 -4.08 14.11 -2.81
CA LYS A 21 -3.20 15.24 -2.51
C LYS A 21 -3.01 15.50 -1.01
N ASN A 22 -3.83 14.89 -0.17
CA ASN A 22 -3.79 15.12 1.28
C ASN A 22 -2.93 14.12 2.05
N PHE A 23 -2.32 13.15 1.36
CA PHE A 23 -1.42 12.18 1.99
C PHE A 23 -0.10 12.84 2.35
N LYS A 24 0.45 12.47 3.51
CA LYS A 24 1.70 13.01 4.02
C LYS A 24 2.72 11.89 4.24
N ASP A 25 3.99 12.24 4.13
CA ASP A 25 5.08 11.33 4.48
C ASP A 25 5.36 11.38 5.99
N PHE A 26 6.38 10.64 6.45
CA PHE A 26 6.74 10.59 7.87
C PHE A 26 7.19 11.93 8.44
N ASP A 27 7.66 12.84 7.58
CA ASP A 27 8.08 14.17 7.99
C ASP A 27 6.93 15.18 7.98
N GLY A 28 5.72 14.73 7.64
CA GLY A 28 4.56 15.59 7.54
C GLY A 28 4.51 16.42 6.27
N LYS A 29 5.37 16.12 5.30
CA LYS A 29 5.39 16.79 4.01
C LYS A 29 4.45 16.07 3.03
N PRO A 30 4.01 16.75 1.96
CA PRO A 30 3.21 16.08 0.94
C PRO A 30 3.93 14.83 0.43
N PHE A 31 3.18 13.73 0.30
CA PHE A 31 3.75 12.47 -0.17
C PHE A 31 4.24 12.62 -1.61
N HIS A 32 5.39 12.03 -1.91
CA HIS A 32 5.97 12.07 -3.25
C HIS A 32 5.38 10.96 -4.12
N PHE A 33 4.63 11.36 -5.15
CA PHE A 33 4.06 10.43 -6.13
C PHE A 33 4.89 10.43 -7.40
N VAL A 34 5.18 9.24 -7.91
CA VAL A 34 5.86 9.12 -9.21
C VAL A 34 4.86 9.47 -10.32
N LYS A 35 5.37 10.01 -11.42
CA LYS A 35 4.53 10.41 -12.55
C LYS A 35 4.32 9.27 -13.54
N GLU A 36 5.30 8.40 -13.67
CA GLU A 36 5.28 7.29 -14.62
C GLU A 36 5.83 6.03 -13.98
N VAL A 37 5.31 4.89 -14.43
CA VAL A 37 5.72 3.59 -13.88
C VAL A 37 7.21 3.32 -14.10
N GLU A 38 7.80 3.90 -15.13
CA GLU A 38 9.22 3.74 -15.45
C GLU A 38 10.16 4.35 -14.40
N GLU A 39 9.64 5.25 -13.57
CA GLU A 39 10.43 5.83 -12.46
C GLU A 39 10.63 4.85 -11.31
N LEU A 40 9.86 3.76 -11.27
CA LEU A 40 9.95 2.77 -10.21
C LEU A 40 11.07 1.78 -10.51
N ILE A 41 11.67 1.24 -9.45
CA ILE A 41 12.68 0.20 -9.61
C ILE A 41 12.01 -1.12 -9.96
N GLU A 42 12.65 -1.91 -10.84
CA GLU A 42 12.03 -3.15 -11.33
C GLU A 42 11.96 -4.24 -10.26
N ILE A 43 13.08 -4.54 -9.63
CA ILE A 43 13.14 -5.55 -8.58
C ILE A 43 14.22 -5.15 -7.58
N ARG A 44 13.86 -5.17 -6.32
CA ARG A 44 14.83 -4.99 -5.25
C ARG A 44 15.26 -6.35 -4.74
N LYS A 45 16.44 -6.78 -5.14
CA LYS A 45 16.99 -8.06 -4.71
C LYS A 45 17.52 -8.03 -3.28
N GLU A 46 17.66 -6.82 -2.73
CA GLU A 46 18.36 -6.59 -1.48
C GLU A 46 17.44 -6.23 -0.30
N ASP A 47 16.14 -6.39 -0.48
CA ASP A 47 15.18 -6.15 0.59
C ASP A 47 15.18 -7.30 1.60
N GLU A 48 16.35 -7.64 2.10
CA GLU A 48 16.50 -8.70 3.09
C GLU A 48 16.62 -8.18 4.51
N GLY A 49 16.63 -6.86 4.65
CA GLY A 49 16.70 -6.23 5.95
C GLY A 49 15.36 -6.28 6.69
N PRO A 50 15.37 -6.00 7.99
CA PRO A 50 14.16 -6.00 8.79
C PRO A 50 13.20 -4.85 8.46
N VAL A 51 13.70 -3.80 7.81
CA VAL A 51 12.90 -2.63 7.44
C VAL A 51 12.88 -2.48 5.94
N CYS A 52 11.69 -2.27 5.37
CA CYS A 52 11.54 -2.04 3.95
C CYS A 52 11.76 -0.56 3.63
N ASP A 53 12.63 -0.28 2.65
CA ASP A 53 12.91 1.06 2.18
C ASP A 53 12.19 1.33 0.85
N CYS A 54 10.90 1.06 0.80
CA CYS A 54 10.10 1.11 -0.41
C CYS A 54 9.26 2.40 -0.51
N VAL A 55 9.92 3.55 -0.50
CA VAL A 55 9.28 4.87 -0.56
C VAL A 55 9.66 5.58 -1.86
N GLY A 56 8.70 6.26 -2.47
CA GLY A 56 8.94 7.01 -3.72
C GLY A 56 9.47 6.12 -4.84
N GLU A 57 10.58 6.50 -5.47
CA GLU A 57 11.19 5.74 -6.55
C GLU A 57 11.71 4.37 -6.12
N ASN A 58 11.87 4.15 -4.81
CA ASN A 58 12.28 2.86 -4.29
C ASN A 58 11.12 1.85 -4.21
N THR A 59 9.94 2.25 -4.63
CA THR A 59 8.78 1.37 -4.69
C THR A 59 8.98 0.34 -5.80
N ASN A 60 8.74 -0.92 -5.49
CA ASN A 60 8.97 -2.02 -6.44
C ASN A 60 7.93 -1.99 -7.56
N LYS A 61 8.40 -1.85 -8.80
CA LYS A 61 7.55 -1.76 -9.99
C LYS A 61 6.65 -2.99 -10.15
N ALA A 62 7.19 -4.18 -9.94
CA ALA A 62 6.41 -5.41 -10.11
C ALA A 62 5.24 -5.48 -9.14
N LEU A 63 5.45 -5.06 -7.88
CA LEU A 63 4.37 -5.02 -6.89
C LEU A 63 3.33 -3.96 -7.22
N VAL A 64 3.76 -2.79 -7.69
CA VAL A 64 2.82 -1.74 -8.09
C VAL A 64 1.93 -2.25 -9.23
N LEU A 65 2.51 -2.86 -10.25
CA LEU A 65 1.74 -3.42 -11.37
C LEU A 65 0.81 -4.53 -10.93
N TYR A 66 1.25 -5.36 -9.99
CA TYR A 66 0.41 -6.42 -9.43
C TYR A 66 -0.80 -5.82 -8.69
N PHE A 67 -0.58 -4.82 -7.87
CA PHE A 67 -1.69 -4.16 -7.16
C PHE A 67 -2.65 -3.45 -8.13
N GLN A 68 -2.15 -2.89 -9.22
CA GLN A 68 -3.02 -2.34 -10.25
C GLN A 68 -3.95 -3.41 -10.81
N SER A 69 -3.44 -4.62 -11.02
CA SER A 69 -4.26 -5.72 -11.53
C SER A 69 -5.37 -6.11 -10.56
N ILE A 70 -5.09 -6.05 -9.25
CA ILE A 70 -6.10 -6.32 -8.22
C ILE A 70 -7.16 -5.20 -8.19
N LEU A 71 -6.72 -3.95 -8.27
CA LEU A 71 -7.64 -2.81 -8.33
C LEU A 71 -8.55 -2.87 -9.55
N ASN A 72 -8.03 -3.32 -10.69
CA ASN A 72 -8.81 -3.48 -11.91
C ASN A 72 -9.86 -4.59 -11.82
N GLN A 73 -9.75 -5.47 -10.83
CA GLN A 73 -10.75 -6.49 -10.55
C GLN A 73 -11.88 -5.96 -9.65
N GLY A 74 -11.82 -4.69 -9.25
CA GLY A 74 -12.84 -4.07 -8.42
C GLY A 74 -12.62 -4.21 -6.91
N ILE A 75 -11.45 -4.68 -6.50
CA ILE A 75 -11.10 -4.83 -5.09
C ILE A 75 -10.30 -3.61 -4.68
N GLU A 76 -10.76 -2.89 -3.65
CA GLU A 76 -10.02 -1.77 -3.11
C GLU A 76 -8.95 -2.24 -2.14
N LEU A 77 -7.82 -1.52 -2.12
CA LEU A 77 -6.66 -1.85 -1.30
C LEU A 77 -6.33 -0.68 -0.38
N PRO A 78 -7.10 -0.47 0.70
CA PRO A 78 -6.96 0.73 1.53
C PRO A 78 -5.55 0.92 2.09
N ILE A 79 -5.18 2.18 2.23
CA ILE A 79 -3.87 2.61 2.72
C ILE A 79 -3.97 2.88 4.22
N PHE A 80 -3.00 2.41 4.99
CA PHE A 80 -2.97 2.66 6.44
C PHE A 80 -2.37 4.02 6.72
N ILE A 81 -3.14 4.89 7.35
CA ILE A 81 -2.67 6.23 7.73
C ILE A 81 -2.97 6.51 9.20
N ASN A 82 -2.25 7.50 9.75
CA ASN A 82 -2.50 7.97 11.11
C ASN A 82 -3.46 9.17 11.09
N SER A 83 -3.68 9.78 12.26
CA SER A 83 -4.58 10.94 12.40
C SER A 83 -4.09 12.18 11.65
N LYS A 84 -2.81 12.21 11.25
CA LYS A 84 -2.20 13.34 10.55
C LYS A 84 -2.07 13.08 9.05
N ASN A 85 -2.74 12.07 8.51
CA ASN A 85 -2.69 11.67 7.11
C ASN A 85 -1.31 11.17 6.65
N GLN A 86 -0.45 10.77 7.58
CA GLN A 86 0.85 10.20 7.26
C GLN A 86 0.67 8.71 6.93
N ILE A 87 1.31 8.27 5.85
CA ILE A 87 1.21 6.88 5.40
C ILE A 87 2.03 5.99 6.34
N MET A 88 1.34 5.04 6.95
CA MET A 88 1.96 4.06 7.85
C MET A 88 2.28 2.75 7.14
N ASP A 89 1.45 2.37 6.17
CA ASP A 89 1.66 1.19 5.35
C ASP A 89 0.88 1.35 4.05
N GLY A 90 1.45 0.87 2.97
CA GLY A 90 0.79 0.88 1.67
C GLY A 90 1.49 1.69 0.61
N HIS A 91 2.81 1.88 0.71
CA HIS A 91 3.57 2.66 -0.27
C HIS A 91 3.43 2.12 -1.70
N HIS A 92 3.45 0.80 -1.88
CA HIS A 92 3.24 0.19 -3.19
C HIS A 92 1.81 0.37 -3.66
N ARG A 93 0.84 0.20 -2.75
CA ARG A 93 -0.58 0.31 -3.09
C ARG A 93 -0.96 1.73 -3.48
N ILE A 94 -0.43 2.73 -2.78
CA ILE A 94 -0.77 4.12 -3.12
C ILE A 94 -0.17 4.54 -4.45
N GLN A 95 1.02 4.04 -4.80
CA GLN A 95 1.57 4.31 -6.12
C GLN A 95 0.73 3.65 -7.21
N ALA A 96 0.18 2.46 -6.94
CA ALA A 96 -0.75 1.82 -7.87
C ALA A 96 -1.99 2.69 -8.11
N TYR A 97 -2.58 3.22 -7.06
CA TYR A 97 -3.71 4.16 -7.20
C TYR A 97 -3.33 5.40 -7.99
N ASN A 98 -2.18 5.98 -7.65
CA ASN A 98 -1.69 7.18 -8.31
C ASN A 98 -1.53 6.98 -9.82
N LEU A 99 -0.91 5.88 -10.21
CA LEU A 99 -0.65 5.59 -11.63
C LEU A 99 -1.93 5.20 -12.39
N LEU A 100 -3.01 4.87 -11.69
CA LEU A 100 -4.34 4.69 -12.29
C LEU A 100 -5.15 5.98 -12.28
N ASN A 101 -4.53 7.09 -11.90
CA ASN A 101 -5.16 8.43 -11.86
C ASN A 101 -6.36 8.51 -10.91
N ARG A 102 -6.33 7.72 -9.83
CA ARG A 102 -7.37 7.79 -8.80
C ARG A 102 -7.17 9.03 -7.94
N THR A 103 -8.25 9.75 -7.67
CA THR A 103 -8.21 10.96 -6.84
C THR A 103 -8.73 10.75 -5.43
N LYS A 104 -9.65 9.81 -5.25
CA LYS A 104 -10.18 9.45 -3.94
C LYS A 104 -9.65 8.07 -3.58
N ILE A 105 -8.92 8.00 -2.50
CA ILE A 105 -8.17 6.80 -2.10
C ILE A 105 -8.79 6.22 -0.83
N PRO A 106 -9.15 4.95 -0.81
CA PRO A 106 -9.63 4.32 0.42
C PRO A 106 -8.52 4.24 1.46
N ILE A 107 -8.87 4.51 2.70
CA ILE A 107 -7.92 4.51 3.81
C ILE A 107 -8.49 3.79 5.02
N TYR A 108 -7.58 3.25 5.83
CA TYR A 108 -7.84 2.82 7.19
C TYR A 108 -7.13 3.78 8.13
N ARG A 109 -7.90 4.55 8.89
CA ARG A 109 -7.31 5.54 9.80
C ARG A 109 -7.06 4.92 11.16
N ASN A 110 -5.82 5.08 11.67
CA ASN A 110 -5.42 4.59 12.98
C ASN A 110 -5.60 3.07 13.15
N LYS A 111 -5.33 2.33 12.07
CA LYS A 111 -5.34 0.86 12.08
C LYS A 111 -4.00 0.37 11.55
N LEU A 112 -3.59 -0.81 11.99
CA LEU A 112 -2.34 -1.44 11.55
C LEU A 112 -2.57 -2.94 11.36
N TRP A 113 -1.66 -3.56 10.62
CA TRP A 113 -1.55 -5.01 10.64
C TRP A 113 -1.13 -5.46 12.04
N ARG A 114 -1.60 -6.64 12.45
CA ARG A 114 -1.20 -7.21 13.73
C ARG A 114 0.33 -7.34 13.82
N ASN A 115 0.98 -7.71 12.73
CA ASN A 115 2.44 -7.78 12.63
C ASN A 115 2.94 -6.55 11.89
N HIS A 116 3.09 -5.46 12.62
CA HIS A 116 3.57 -4.19 12.08
C HIS A 116 4.96 -4.39 11.44
N GLY A 117 5.20 -3.71 10.34
CA GLY A 117 6.48 -3.80 9.63
C GLY A 117 6.55 -4.88 8.57
N PHE A 118 5.45 -5.57 8.30
CA PHE A 118 5.43 -6.56 7.22
C PHE A 118 5.75 -5.90 5.88
N CYS A 119 6.54 -6.59 5.06
CA CYS A 119 6.85 -6.19 3.70
C CYS A 119 6.46 -7.29 2.73
N TRP A 120 5.95 -6.90 1.56
CA TRP A 120 5.50 -7.84 0.53
C TRP A 120 6.61 -8.74 -0.02
N LYS A 121 7.87 -8.45 0.27
CA LYS A 121 8.97 -9.33 -0.12
C LYS A 121 8.79 -10.75 0.40
N ASN A 122 8.02 -10.93 1.46
CA ASN A 122 7.71 -12.24 2.02
C ASN A 122 6.56 -12.95 1.30
N GLY A 123 5.97 -12.29 0.30
CA GLY A 123 4.93 -12.88 -0.52
C GLY A 123 3.58 -13.00 0.16
N LEU A 124 2.64 -13.60 -0.55
CA LEU A 124 1.25 -13.72 -0.11
C LEU A 124 1.08 -14.63 1.12
N GLU A 125 1.92 -15.67 1.25
CA GLU A 125 1.83 -16.59 2.37
C GLU A 125 2.01 -15.88 3.71
N GLY A 126 2.95 -14.96 3.78
CA GLY A 126 3.15 -14.16 5.00
C GLY A 126 1.95 -13.31 5.33
N LYS A 127 1.30 -12.73 4.32
CA LYS A 127 0.13 -11.86 4.51
C LYS A 127 -1.08 -12.60 5.06
N ARG A 128 -1.24 -13.88 4.77
CA ARG A 128 -2.40 -14.66 5.24
C ARG A 128 -2.55 -14.68 6.75
N ARG A 129 -1.47 -14.45 7.49
CA ARG A 129 -1.47 -14.49 8.96
C ARG A 129 -1.76 -13.14 9.60
N LEU A 130 -1.86 -12.10 8.81
CA LEU A 130 -2.08 -10.76 9.34
C LEU A 130 -3.55 -10.51 9.64
N ARG A 131 -3.78 -9.65 10.62
CA ARG A 131 -5.13 -9.20 11.00
C ARG A 131 -5.08 -7.69 11.21
N LEU A 132 -6.17 -7.02 10.87
CA LEU A 132 -6.32 -5.60 11.18
C LEU A 132 -6.49 -5.42 12.69
N LYS A 133 -5.91 -4.35 13.20
CA LYS A 133 -6.15 -3.93 14.58
C LYS A 133 -6.24 -2.42 14.63
N THR A 134 -6.94 -1.92 15.64
CA THR A 134 -6.99 -0.48 15.91
C THR A 134 -5.79 -0.09 16.77
N TRP A 135 -5.20 1.04 16.47
CA TRP A 135 -4.14 1.63 17.28
C TRP A 135 -4.62 1.94 18.68
#